data_ff2127af5199356808616c1741c4ed12
#
_entry.id   ff2127af5199356808616c1741c4ed12
#
_cell.length_a   1.000
_cell.length_b   1.000
_cell.length_c   1.000
_cell.angle_alpha   90.00
_cell.angle_beta   90.00
_cell.angle_gamma   90.00
#
_symmetry.space_group_name_H-M   'P 1'
#
loop_
_entity.id
_entity.type
_entity.pdbx_description
1 polymer ?
#
loop_
_entity_poly.entity_id
_entity_poly.type
_entity_poly.pdbx_seq_one_letter_code
_entity_poly.pdbx_strand_id
1 'polypeptide(L)'
;MGAILLAETLRDRTSYKQWEENNLGPQVAFKFVSPNNSIQEVEVDKLAFYQQHGINEYYIHDPDKGTLKGWIREGTWFQPVPEMNGWVSPLLGIRFELKGQDLQLYYPNGEPFETYPEIMARAERAETRLEQLTASLSSLAPEQLGALGIDPDLLE
;
A
#
# COMPACT_ATOMS: atom_id res chain seq x y z
N MET A 1 5.40 9.54 7.52
CA MET A 1 6.52 8.69 7.06
C MET A 1 6.05 7.26 7.12
N GLY A 2 6.14 6.53 6.02
CA GLY A 2 5.85 5.10 5.96
C GLY A 2 7.14 4.31 5.79
N ALA A 3 7.30 3.22 6.51
CA ALA A 3 8.37 2.25 6.30
C ALA A 3 7.74 0.89 6.05
N ILE A 4 8.23 0.17 5.07
CA ILE A 4 7.74 -1.17 4.73
C ILE A 4 8.77 -2.19 5.19
N LEU A 5 8.27 -3.20 5.88
CA LEU A 5 9.00 -4.34 6.35
C LEU A 5 8.55 -5.57 5.58
N LEU A 6 9.49 -6.30 5.06
CA LEU A 6 9.25 -7.64 4.58
C LEU A 6 9.35 -8.60 5.80
N ALA A 7 8.29 -8.64 6.60
CA ALA A 7 8.20 -9.49 7.78
C ALA A 7 7.16 -10.60 7.56
N GLU A 8 7.43 -11.78 8.10
CA GLU A 8 6.57 -12.96 7.95
C GLU A 8 5.21 -12.83 8.67
N THR A 9 5.07 -11.89 9.61
CA THR A 9 3.86 -11.70 10.41
C THR A 9 3.33 -10.28 10.36
N LEU A 10 2.11 -10.13 9.87
CA LEU A 10 1.33 -8.90 10.02
C LEU A 10 0.81 -8.82 11.46
N ARG A 11 1.21 -7.77 12.18
CA ARG A 11 0.68 -7.42 13.50
C ARG A 11 0.08 -6.04 13.45
N ASP A 12 -1.02 -5.85 14.14
CA ASP A 12 -1.60 -4.52 14.35
C ASP A 12 -0.68 -3.73 15.29
N ARG A 13 -0.14 -2.61 14.80
CA ARG A 13 0.84 -1.81 15.56
C ARG A 13 0.77 -0.33 15.18
N THR A 14 0.94 0.53 16.17
CA THR A 14 0.98 1.98 15.99
C THR A 14 2.39 2.50 15.67
N SER A 15 3.43 1.72 15.97
CA SER A 15 4.82 2.05 15.68
C SER A 15 5.64 0.77 15.47
N TYR A 16 6.71 0.90 14.69
CA TYR A 16 7.69 -0.17 14.52
C TYR A 16 8.86 0.04 15.48
N LYS A 17 9.18 -1.00 16.27
CA LYS A 17 10.31 -1.02 17.18
C LYS A 17 11.19 -2.20 16.83
N GLN A 18 12.29 -1.93 16.18
CA GLN A 18 13.21 -2.94 15.63
C GLN A 18 13.66 -3.98 16.68
N TRP A 19 13.89 -3.55 17.91
CA TRP A 19 14.30 -4.43 19.01
C TRP A 19 13.24 -5.43 19.48
N GLU A 20 11.96 -5.18 19.15
CA GLU A 20 10.84 -6.11 19.42
C GLU A 20 10.62 -7.10 18.24
N GLU A 21 11.34 -6.91 17.13
CA GLU A 21 11.16 -7.65 15.87
C GLU A 21 12.48 -8.33 15.44
N ASN A 22 13.14 -9.01 16.35
CA ASN A 22 14.41 -9.72 16.09
C ASN A 22 15.50 -8.84 15.43
N ASN A 23 15.49 -7.52 15.71
CA ASN A 23 16.34 -6.53 15.10
C ASN A 23 16.19 -6.42 13.55
N LEU A 24 15.08 -6.88 13.00
CA LEU A 24 14.80 -6.70 11.59
C LEU A 24 14.59 -5.19 11.30
N GLY A 25 15.47 -4.61 10.50
CA GLY A 25 15.32 -3.22 10.04
C GLY A 25 14.28 -3.09 8.91
N PRO A 26 13.63 -1.92 8.76
CA PRO A 26 12.84 -1.66 7.58
C PRO A 26 13.72 -1.71 6.34
N GLN A 27 13.21 -2.32 5.27
CA GLN A 27 13.97 -2.50 4.03
C GLN A 27 13.63 -1.46 2.98
N VAL A 28 12.42 -0.93 3.02
CA VAL A 28 11.94 0.12 2.13
C VAL A 28 11.38 1.27 2.97
N ALA A 29 11.74 2.49 2.61
CA ALA A 29 11.24 3.70 3.24
C ALA A 29 10.56 4.62 2.21
N PHE A 30 9.37 5.12 2.56
CA PHE A 30 8.66 6.13 1.81
C PHE A 30 8.56 7.43 2.60
N LYS A 31 8.78 8.54 1.91
CA LYS A 31 8.56 9.87 2.45
C LYS A 31 7.60 10.64 1.56
N PHE A 32 6.47 11.02 2.13
CA PHE A 32 5.60 12.04 1.56
C PHE A 32 6.05 13.39 2.11
N VAL A 33 6.42 14.31 1.23
CA VAL A 33 6.84 15.65 1.60
C VAL A 33 5.62 16.43 2.06
N SER A 34 5.78 17.18 3.13
CA SER A 34 4.76 18.13 3.61
C SER A 34 5.36 19.54 3.59
N PRO A 35 4.54 20.60 3.59
CA PRO A 35 5.02 21.98 3.54
C PRO A 35 6.07 22.35 4.60
N ASN A 36 6.08 21.63 5.72
CA ASN A 36 7.01 21.86 6.82
C ASN A 36 8.35 21.12 6.68
N ASN A 37 8.54 20.30 5.65
CA ASN A 37 9.80 19.60 5.43
C ASN A 37 10.73 20.43 4.55
N SER A 38 12.00 20.51 4.91
CA SER A 38 13.01 21.06 4.03
C SER A 38 13.56 20.02 3.06
N ILE A 39 14.04 20.45 1.89
CA ILE A 39 14.73 19.60 0.93
C ILE A 39 15.98 18.99 1.58
N GLN A 40 16.72 19.79 2.37
CA GLN A 40 17.89 19.33 3.12
C GLN A 40 17.55 18.13 4.00
N GLU A 41 16.49 18.22 4.81
CA GLU A 41 16.07 17.13 5.68
C GLU A 41 15.74 15.86 4.91
N VAL A 42 14.98 15.98 3.82
CA VAL A 42 14.40 14.83 3.12
C VAL A 42 15.39 14.18 2.15
N GLU A 43 16.13 14.98 1.38
CA GLU A 43 17.01 14.50 0.32
C GLU A 43 18.47 14.32 0.75
N VAL A 44 18.89 14.88 1.88
CA VAL A 44 20.26 14.75 2.36
C VAL A 44 20.32 13.99 3.68
N ASP A 45 19.69 14.53 4.73
CA ASP A 45 19.85 13.95 6.07
C ASP A 45 19.19 12.57 6.16
N LYS A 46 17.97 12.43 5.62
CA LYS A 46 17.26 11.13 5.60
C LYS A 46 17.92 10.13 4.65
N LEU A 47 18.42 10.59 3.51
CA LEU A 47 19.15 9.72 2.59
C LEU A 47 20.38 9.11 3.26
N ALA A 48 21.21 9.97 3.90
CA ALA A 48 22.40 9.53 4.65
C ALA A 48 22.04 8.59 5.80
N PHE A 49 20.99 8.94 6.57
CA PHE A 49 20.48 8.10 7.65
C PHE A 49 20.05 6.71 7.14
N TYR A 50 19.23 6.63 6.11
CA TYR A 50 18.76 5.35 5.59
C TYR A 50 19.87 4.53 4.95
N GLN A 51 20.82 5.20 4.30
CA GLN A 51 22.01 4.53 3.78
C GLN A 51 22.83 3.88 4.90
N GLN A 52 23.04 4.58 6.01
CA GLN A 52 23.79 4.08 7.17
C GLN A 52 23.04 2.91 7.87
N HIS A 53 21.71 2.93 7.89
CA HIS A 53 20.89 1.95 8.61
C HIS A 53 20.40 0.76 7.76
N GLY A 54 20.97 0.56 6.59
CA GLY A 54 20.72 -0.65 5.81
C GLY A 54 19.40 -0.70 5.06
N ILE A 55 18.71 0.45 4.87
CA ILE A 55 17.55 0.53 3.99
C ILE A 55 17.98 0.20 2.56
N ASN A 56 17.19 -0.59 1.85
CA ASN A 56 17.49 -1.00 0.48
C ASN A 56 16.88 -0.09 -0.57
N GLU A 57 15.69 0.44 -0.30
CA GLU A 57 14.97 1.32 -1.21
C GLU A 57 14.44 2.54 -0.46
N TYR A 58 14.64 3.73 -1.02
CA TYR A 58 14.12 4.96 -0.46
C TYR A 58 13.41 5.78 -1.54
N TYR A 59 12.15 6.15 -1.27
CA TYR A 59 11.31 6.89 -2.20
C TYR A 59 10.77 8.16 -1.55
N ILE A 60 10.75 9.24 -2.32
CA ILE A 60 10.23 10.55 -1.91
C ILE A 60 9.19 11.00 -2.92
N HIS A 61 7.99 11.30 -2.45
CA HIS A 61 6.96 11.96 -3.25
C HIS A 61 6.65 13.33 -2.65
N ASP A 62 6.73 14.36 -3.50
CA ASP A 62 6.30 15.72 -3.20
C ASP A 62 5.01 15.99 -3.98
N PRO A 63 3.84 15.92 -3.33
CA PRO A 63 2.56 16.10 -4.00
C PRO A 63 2.33 17.53 -4.48
N ASP A 64 2.92 18.55 -3.81
CA ASP A 64 2.77 19.95 -4.20
C ASP A 64 3.51 20.25 -5.52
N LYS A 65 4.62 19.55 -5.75
CA LYS A 65 5.41 19.68 -6.99
C LYS A 65 5.14 18.59 -8.03
N GLY A 66 4.39 17.56 -7.67
CA GLY A 66 4.18 16.40 -8.53
C GLY A 66 5.49 15.67 -8.86
N THR A 67 6.43 15.60 -7.92
CA THR A 67 7.73 14.95 -8.16
C THR A 67 7.87 13.66 -7.36
N LEU A 68 8.51 12.69 -7.98
CA LEU A 68 8.85 11.41 -7.36
C LEU A 68 10.34 11.14 -7.58
N LYS A 69 11.05 10.81 -6.51
CA LYS A 69 12.46 10.43 -6.54
C LYS A 69 12.65 9.09 -5.85
N GLY A 70 13.60 8.30 -6.29
CA GLY A 70 13.93 7.02 -5.71
C GLY A 70 15.41 6.76 -5.66
N TRP A 71 15.83 5.96 -4.69
CA TRP A 71 17.19 5.46 -4.54
C TRP A 71 17.16 4.00 -4.19
N ILE A 72 18.03 3.25 -4.83
CA ILE A 72 18.21 1.81 -4.61
C ILE A 72 19.62 1.58 -4.08
N ARG A 73 19.75 0.70 -3.11
CA ARG A 73 21.04 0.32 -2.56
C ARG A 73 21.79 -0.58 -3.53
N GLU A 74 22.99 -0.13 -3.91
CA GLU A 74 23.98 -0.95 -4.59
C GLU A 74 25.23 -1.08 -3.70
N GLY A 75 25.43 -2.26 -3.12
CA GLY A 75 26.47 -2.46 -2.10
C GLY A 75 26.22 -1.61 -0.84
N THR A 76 27.09 -0.66 -0.56
CA THR A 76 26.98 0.22 0.62
C THR A 76 26.34 1.58 0.31
N TRP A 77 26.12 1.92 -0.96
CA TRP A 77 25.68 3.24 -1.38
C TRP A 77 24.30 3.20 -2.04
N PHE A 78 23.58 4.30 -1.90
CA PHE A 78 22.38 4.54 -2.67
C PHE A 78 22.70 5.08 -4.07
N GLN A 79 22.09 4.49 -5.09
CA GLN A 79 22.09 4.99 -6.46
C GLN A 79 20.73 5.59 -6.77
N PRO A 80 20.68 6.79 -7.36
CA PRO A 80 19.40 7.39 -7.75
C PRO A 80 18.77 6.59 -8.90
N VAL A 81 17.46 6.42 -8.85
CA VAL A 81 16.68 5.88 -9.96
C VAL A 81 16.54 6.98 -11.02
N PRO A 82 17.02 6.77 -12.25
CA PRO A 82 17.04 7.82 -13.27
C PRO A 82 15.64 8.25 -13.75
N GLU A 83 14.71 7.30 -13.81
CA GLU A 83 13.34 7.53 -14.24
C GLU A 83 12.39 6.80 -13.30
N MET A 84 11.54 7.56 -12.63
CA MET A 84 10.61 7.03 -11.65
C MET A 84 9.23 6.71 -12.23
N ASN A 85 8.87 7.34 -13.34
CA ASN A 85 7.58 7.05 -13.96
C ASN A 85 7.64 5.68 -14.65
N GLY A 86 6.79 4.76 -14.25
CA GLY A 86 6.84 3.36 -14.68
C GLY A 86 7.85 2.49 -13.93
N TRP A 87 8.60 3.04 -12.97
CA TRP A 87 9.54 2.28 -12.16
C TRP A 87 8.85 1.17 -11.37
N VAL A 88 9.47 0.01 -11.32
CA VAL A 88 9.01 -1.13 -10.51
C VAL A 88 10.01 -1.34 -9.37
N SER A 89 9.53 -1.26 -8.13
CA SER A 89 10.34 -1.55 -6.94
C SER A 89 10.86 -2.99 -6.99
N PRO A 90 12.18 -3.20 -6.94
CA PRO A 90 12.75 -4.56 -6.92
C PRO A 90 12.28 -5.40 -5.73
N LEU A 91 12.09 -4.81 -4.56
CA LEU A 91 11.68 -5.56 -3.36
C LEU A 91 10.17 -5.75 -3.25
N LEU A 92 9.38 -4.76 -3.65
CA LEU A 92 7.93 -4.79 -3.45
C LEU A 92 7.17 -5.28 -4.67
N GLY A 93 7.79 -5.23 -5.86
CA GLY A 93 7.14 -5.52 -7.13
C GLY A 93 6.08 -4.49 -7.53
N ILE A 94 5.89 -3.42 -6.75
CA ILE A 94 4.93 -2.37 -7.05
C ILE A 94 5.48 -1.42 -8.11
N ARG A 95 4.60 -0.95 -9.00
CA ARG A 95 4.92 0.01 -10.04
C ARG A 95 4.43 1.39 -9.67
N PHE A 96 5.25 2.40 -9.95
CA PHE A 96 4.98 3.81 -9.68
C PHE A 96 4.62 4.52 -10.97
N GLU A 97 3.54 5.29 -10.97
CA GLU A 97 3.18 6.18 -12.07
C GLU A 97 2.80 7.56 -11.56
N LEU A 98 3.33 8.59 -12.20
CA LEU A 98 2.90 9.97 -11.98
C LEU A 98 1.82 10.34 -13.00
N LYS A 99 0.66 10.76 -12.50
CA LYS A 99 -0.45 11.29 -13.30
C LYS A 99 -0.65 12.76 -12.95
N GLY A 100 0.09 13.62 -13.63
CA GLY A 100 0.17 15.04 -13.22
C GLY A 100 0.95 15.17 -11.90
N GLN A 101 0.27 15.63 -10.85
CA GLN A 101 0.87 15.73 -9.51
C GLN A 101 0.58 14.51 -8.63
N ASP A 102 -0.34 13.63 -9.06
CA ASP A 102 -0.77 12.48 -8.27
C ASP A 102 0.13 11.27 -8.53
N LEU A 103 0.48 10.59 -7.45
CA LEU A 103 1.18 9.31 -7.50
C LEU A 103 0.16 8.16 -7.49
N GLN A 104 0.14 7.39 -8.56
CA GLN A 104 -0.59 6.13 -8.64
C GLN A 104 0.37 4.96 -8.46
N LEU A 105 0.04 4.07 -7.55
CA LEU A 105 0.75 2.81 -7.36
C LEU A 105 -0.06 1.66 -7.96
N TYR A 106 0.66 0.64 -8.43
CA TYR A 106 0.05 -0.58 -8.97
C TYR A 106 0.66 -1.80 -8.29
N TYR A 107 -0.18 -2.78 -8.01
CA TYR A 107 0.25 -4.10 -7.57
C TYR A 107 1.03 -4.84 -8.67
N PRO A 108 1.77 -5.92 -8.32
CA PRO A 108 2.47 -6.74 -9.33
C PRO A 108 1.53 -7.37 -10.38
N ASN A 109 0.25 -7.57 -10.06
CA ASN A 109 -0.77 -8.05 -10.99
C ASN A 109 -1.30 -6.97 -11.96
N GLY A 110 -0.82 -5.72 -11.81
CA GLY A 110 -1.21 -4.58 -12.65
C GLY A 110 -2.46 -3.82 -12.17
N GLU A 111 -3.10 -4.25 -11.10
CA GLU A 111 -4.22 -3.52 -10.52
C GLU A 111 -3.74 -2.26 -9.78
N PRO A 112 -4.45 -1.14 -9.87
CA PRO A 112 -4.10 0.07 -9.12
C PRO A 112 -4.34 -0.13 -7.62
N PHE A 113 -3.52 0.53 -6.80
CA PHE A 113 -3.85 0.67 -5.39
C PHE A 113 -5.08 1.56 -5.27
N GLU A 114 -6.07 1.06 -4.56
CA GLU A 114 -7.26 1.83 -4.24
C GLU A 114 -6.97 2.81 -3.10
N THR A 115 -7.55 3.98 -3.18
CA THR A 115 -7.57 4.94 -2.08
C THR A 115 -8.53 4.48 -0.97
N TYR A 116 -8.35 4.98 0.24
CA TYR A 116 -9.25 4.65 1.35
C TYR A 116 -10.74 4.92 1.02
N PRO A 117 -11.13 6.06 0.41
CA PRO A 117 -12.51 6.29 -0.02
C PRO A 117 -13.03 5.25 -1.04
N GLU A 118 -12.18 4.80 -1.97
CA GLU A 118 -12.56 3.77 -2.95
C GLU A 118 -12.80 2.42 -2.29
N ILE A 119 -11.95 2.04 -1.32
CA ILE A 119 -12.09 0.82 -0.53
C ILE A 119 -13.41 0.88 0.26
N MET A 120 -13.70 1.99 0.94
CA MET A 120 -14.94 2.17 1.70
C MET A 120 -16.17 2.10 0.80
N ALA A 121 -16.15 2.79 -0.33
CA ALA A 121 -17.26 2.76 -1.29
C ALA A 121 -17.46 1.36 -1.92
N ARG A 122 -16.39 0.58 -2.06
CA ARG A 122 -16.50 -0.81 -2.52
C ARG A 122 -17.10 -1.72 -1.44
N ALA A 123 -16.68 -1.55 -0.19
CA ALA A 123 -17.23 -2.30 0.95
C ALA A 123 -18.73 -2.03 1.11
N GLU A 124 -19.14 -0.76 1.13
CA GLU A 124 -20.54 -0.36 1.25
C GLU A 124 -21.42 -0.92 0.10
N ARG A 125 -20.91 -0.88 -1.13
CA ARG A 125 -21.59 -1.49 -2.28
C ARG A 125 -21.72 -3.01 -2.15
N ALA A 126 -20.70 -3.68 -1.59
CA ALA A 126 -20.73 -5.12 -1.37
C ALA A 126 -21.75 -5.48 -0.28
N GLU A 127 -21.80 -4.74 0.82
CA GLU A 127 -22.79 -4.91 1.89
C GLU A 127 -24.22 -4.73 1.36
N THR A 128 -24.49 -3.61 0.66
CA THR A 128 -25.79 -3.35 0.07
C THR A 128 -26.23 -4.47 -0.89
N ARG A 129 -25.30 -4.97 -1.69
CA ARG A 129 -25.57 -6.06 -2.61
C ARG A 129 -25.87 -7.37 -1.89
N LEU A 130 -25.15 -7.64 -0.80
CA LEU A 130 -25.41 -8.81 0.04
C LEU A 130 -26.80 -8.73 0.68
N GLU A 131 -27.17 -7.58 1.26
CA GLU A 131 -28.51 -7.35 1.82
C GLU A 131 -29.62 -7.55 0.78
N GLN A 132 -29.45 -7.01 -0.43
CA GLN A 132 -30.40 -7.19 -1.53
C GLN A 132 -30.55 -8.66 -1.94
N LEU A 133 -29.43 -9.39 -2.02
CA LEU A 133 -29.45 -10.82 -2.35
C LEU A 133 -30.11 -11.62 -1.24
N THR A 134 -29.79 -11.35 0.02
CA THR A 134 -30.41 -12.00 1.18
C THR A 134 -31.92 -11.75 1.21
N ALA A 135 -32.33 -10.50 1.04
CA ALA A 135 -33.75 -10.17 0.98
C ALA A 135 -34.49 -10.87 -0.19
N SER A 136 -33.83 -10.94 -1.35
CA SER A 136 -34.40 -11.66 -2.51
C SER A 136 -34.52 -13.15 -2.25
N LEU A 137 -33.52 -13.77 -1.65
CA LEU A 137 -33.56 -15.21 -1.30
C LEU A 137 -34.58 -15.47 -0.21
N SER A 138 -34.69 -14.65 0.83
CA SER A 138 -35.69 -14.78 1.90
C SER A 138 -37.14 -14.65 1.40
N SER A 139 -37.34 -14.05 0.21
CA SER A 139 -38.66 -13.95 -0.42
C SER A 139 -39.05 -15.22 -1.20
N LEU A 140 -38.14 -16.17 -1.39
CA LEU A 140 -38.41 -17.43 -2.09
C LEU A 140 -39.06 -18.47 -1.16
N ALA A 141 -39.92 -19.33 -1.72
CA ALA A 141 -40.47 -20.46 -0.96
C ALA A 141 -39.36 -21.49 -0.64
N PRO A 142 -39.46 -22.22 0.50
CA PRO A 142 -38.44 -23.21 0.89
C PRO A 142 -38.12 -24.25 -0.20
N GLU A 143 -39.13 -24.63 -0.98
CA GLU A 143 -38.99 -25.57 -2.12
C GLU A 143 -38.08 -24.98 -3.23
N GLN A 144 -38.18 -23.67 -3.46
CA GLN A 144 -37.34 -22.94 -4.44
C GLN A 144 -35.92 -22.81 -3.95
N LEU A 145 -35.72 -22.54 -2.66
CA LEU A 145 -34.38 -22.49 -2.04
C LEU A 145 -33.70 -23.86 -2.11
N GLY A 146 -34.44 -24.93 -1.79
CA GLY A 146 -33.94 -26.30 -1.92
C GLY A 146 -33.53 -26.67 -3.34
N ALA A 147 -34.26 -26.20 -4.36
CA ALA A 147 -33.92 -26.42 -5.77
C ALA A 147 -32.60 -25.68 -6.18
N LEU A 148 -32.25 -24.60 -5.48
CA LEU A 148 -31.01 -23.87 -5.66
C LEU A 148 -29.85 -24.41 -4.79
N GLY A 149 -30.12 -25.45 -3.96
CA GLY A 149 -29.14 -26.01 -3.02
C GLY A 149 -28.84 -25.11 -1.82
N ILE A 150 -29.73 -24.17 -1.51
CA ILE A 150 -29.56 -23.22 -0.39
C ILE A 150 -30.39 -23.76 0.80
N ASP A 151 -29.71 -23.89 1.94
CA ASP A 151 -30.36 -24.23 3.20
C ASP A 151 -31.14 -23.00 3.72
N PRO A 152 -32.46 -23.09 3.93
CA PRO A 152 -33.25 -21.97 4.45
C PRO A 152 -32.75 -21.42 5.79
N ASP A 153 -32.18 -22.27 6.65
CA ASP A 153 -31.67 -21.88 7.97
C ASP A 153 -30.44 -20.97 7.90
N LEU A 154 -29.80 -20.82 6.73
CA LEU A 154 -28.70 -19.89 6.51
C LEU A 154 -29.14 -18.43 6.27
N LEU A 155 -30.44 -18.20 6.13
CA LEU A 155 -31.03 -16.89 5.84
C LEU A 155 -31.71 -16.23 7.06
N GLU A 156 -31.68 -16.90 8.22
CA GLU A 156 -32.08 -16.35 9.52
C GLU A 156 -30.87 -15.69 10.18
#